data_59193374ef839f72476de0fb49d3d9a5
#
_entry.id   59193374ef839f72476de0fb49d3d9a5
#
_cell.length_a   1.000
_cell.length_b   1.000
_cell.length_c   1.000
_cell.angle_alpha   90.00
_cell.angle_beta   90.00
_cell.angle_gamma   90.00
#
_symmetry.space_group_name_H-M   'P 1'
#
loop_
_entity.id
_entity.type
_entity.pdbx_description
1 polymer ?
#
loop_
_entity_poly.entity_id
_entity_poly.type
_entity_poly.pdbx_seq_one_letter_code
_entity_poly.pdbx_strand_id
1 'polypeptide(L)'
;MAALEPNRLQGLMVNEGLVPSPEEEENRKTVIEKLKQIVVAWVKRVAWQRRLPKQDIAVTSATLLTYGSYGLGVHGSESDIDALCVGPYFATMNLDILNPVFLRDIDETGWKSLSRVLANTQICRLVPDLKKFQSMLRCVKFWAKRRGVYGNLNGFLGGIHLAILAAFVCQCDPFVGLSALISHFFKKFAFWPWPRPVELQDETLHPTLNPTETRLYMPIRLPFSSYEYCHSNITKSTFYKIRTEFLRGHNLTKDLLKFDFDWHNVLEPFPYTKKYAWFLKIFLSASKQDELGDWVGWIKSRFCCLLFKLEEVQGLCDPNPAEYIDVNIADPHVIFYWGLQAGKTNAIDIKSVKD
;
A
#
# COMPACT_ATOMS: atom_id res chain seq x y z
N MET A 1 23.55 12.09 -24.02
CA MET A 1 23.70 11.95 -22.56
C MET A 1 22.38 11.72 -21.84
N ALA A 2 21.23 12.26 -22.24
CA ALA A 2 19.92 12.05 -21.59
C ALA A 2 19.36 10.61 -21.68
N ALA A 3 19.86 9.76 -22.58
CA ALA A 3 19.37 8.39 -22.75
C ALA A 3 19.95 7.34 -21.77
N LEU A 4 20.98 7.68 -21.00
CA LEU A 4 21.65 6.75 -20.07
C LEU A 4 20.98 6.67 -18.68
N GLU A 5 20.20 7.67 -18.27
CA GLU A 5 19.55 7.73 -16.96
C GLU A 5 18.35 6.79 -16.78
N PRO A 6 17.41 6.67 -17.74
CA PRO A 6 16.28 5.74 -17.61
C PRO A 6 16.75 4.29 -17.44
N ASN A 7 17.84 3.91 -18.14
CA ASN A 7 18.39 2.56 -18.08
C ASN A 7 19.02 2.24 -16.71
N ARG A 8 19.60 3.22 -16.00
CA ARG A 8 20.16 3.01 -14.65
C ARG A 8 19.08 2.69 -13.62
N LEU A 9 17.98 3.45 -13.62
CA LEU A 9 16.88 3.21 -12.68
C LEU A 9 16.15 1.90 -12.98
N GLN A 10 15.90 1.58 -14.26
CA GLN A 10 15.30 0.31 -14.66
C GLN A 10 16.19 -0.88 -14.31
N GLY A 11 17.48 -0.80 -14.57
CA GLY A 11 18.46 -1.80 -14.17
C GLY A 11 18.47 -2.04 -12.66
N LEU A 12 18.43 -0.96 -11.86
CA LEU A 12 18.34 -1.05 -10.42
C LEU A 12 17.06 -1.77 -9.97
N MET A 13 15.89 -1.44 -10.54
CA MET A 13 14.63 -2.10 -10.21
C MET A 13 14.66 -3.60 -10.51
N VAL A 14 15.29 -4.01 -11.59
CA VAL A 14 15.45 -5.44 -11.94
C VAL A 14 16.39 -6.12 -10.94
N ASN A 15 17.53 -5.52 -10.64
CA ASN A 15 18.51 -6.08 -9.70
C ASN A 15 17.96 -6.21 -8.27
N GLU A 16 17.08 -5.32 -7.86
CA GLU A 16 16.40 -5.37 -6.56
C GLU A 16 15.15 -6.28 -6.57
N GLY A 17 14.90 -7.06 -7.63
CA GLY A 17 13.77 -8.01 -7.71
C GLY A 17 12.38 -7.34 -7.75
N LEU A 18 12.31 -6.06 -8.12
CA LEU A 18 11.03 -5.34 -8.17
C LEU A 18 10.20 -5.67 -9.41
N VAL A 19 10.83 -6.25 -10.41
CA VAL A 19 10.22 -6.69 -11.65
C VAL A 19 10.29 -8.21 -11.68
N PRO A 20 9.16 -8.93 -11.70
CA PRO A 20 9.18 -10.38 -11.75
C PRO A 20 9.76 -10.87 -13.08
N SER A 21 10.38 -12.05 -13.07
CA SER A 21 10.84 -12.70 -14.28
C SER A 21 9.65 -13.14 -15.17
N PRO A 22 9.86 -13.34 -16.47
CA PRO A 22 8.82 -13.87 -17.35
C PRO A 22 8.26 -15.23 -16.89
N GLU A 23 9.10 -16.07 -16.29
CA GLU A 23 8.70 -17.38 -15.75
C GLU A 23 7.79 -17.22 -14.51
N GLU A 24 8.15 -16.36 -13.58
CA GLU A 24 7.32 -16.05 -12.41
C GLU A 24 5.97 -15.48 -12.82
N GLU A 25 5.93 -14.62 -13.84
CA GLU A 25 4.69 -14.04 -14.35
C GLU A 25 3.79 -15.11 -14.98
N GLU A 26 4.35 -16.05 -15.75
CA GLU A 26 3.60 -17.16 -16.35
C GLU A 26 3.08 -18.14 -15.29
N ASN A 27 3.89 -18.42 -14.26
CA ASN A 27 3.46 -19.25 -13.14
C ASN A 27 2.27 -18.61 -12.40
N ARG A 28 2.28 -17.29 -12.18
CA ARG A 28 1.16 -16.55 -11.55
C ARG A 28 -0.11 -16.62 -12.40
N LYS A 29 -0.01 -16.44 -13.71
CA LYS A 29 -1.15 -16.60 -14.63
C LYS A 29 -1.73 -18.00 -14.58
N THR A 30 -0.87 -19.01 -14.56
CA THR A 30 -1.28 -20.42 -14.45
C THR A 30 -2.03 -20.68 -13.14
N VAL A 31 -1.56 -20.11 -12.02
CA VAL A 31 -2.23 -20.24 -10.71
C VAL A 31 -3.61 -19.59 -10.75
N ILE A 32 -3.72 -18.38 -11.32
CA ILE A 32 -5.01 -17.66 -11.43
C ILE A 32 -5.99 -18.44 -12.29
N GLU A 33 -5.54 -19.01 -13.41
CA GLU A 33 -6.41 -19.79 -14.29
C GLU A 33 -6.90 -21.08 -13.60
N LYS A 34 -6.03 -21.79 -12.89
CA LYS A 34 -6.42 -22.92 -12.05
C LYS A 34 -7.44 -22.52 -10.98
N LEU A 35 -7.22 -21.39 -10.32
CA LEU A 35 -8.13 -20.89 -9.30
C LEU A 35 -9.51 -20.56 -9.89
N LYS A 36 -9.59 -19.94 -11.08
CA LYS A 36 -10.85 -19.72 -11.80
C LYS A 36 -11.59 -21.03 -12.06
N GLN A 37 -10.89 -22.05 -12.55
CA GLN A 37 -11.48 -23.37 -12.82
C GLN A 37 -12.03 -24.01 -11.55
N ILE A 38 -11.30 -23.96 -10.43
CA ILE A 38 -11.73 -24.48 -9.13
C ILE A 38 -12.99 -23.75 -8.66
N VAL A 39 -13.00 -22.41 -8.72
CA VAL A 39 -14.13 -21.60 -8.28
C VAL A 39 -15.38 -21.89 -9.12
N VAL A 40 -15.26 -21.94 -10.44
CA VAL A 40 -16.39 -22.27 -11.33
C VAL A 40 -16.93 -23.67 -11.06
N ALA A 41 -16.04 -24.68 -10.88
CA ALA A 41 -16.45 -26.04 -10.55
C ALA A 41 -17.16 -26.09 -9.18
N TRP A 42 -16.66 -25.39 -8.20
CA TRP A 42 -17.27 -25.28 -6.86
C TRP A 42 -18.66 -24.65 -6.92
N VAL A 43 -18.81 -23.54 -7.63
CA VAL A 43 -20.10 -22.85 -7.79
C VAL A 43 -21.14 -23.75 -8.46
N LYS A 44 -20.77 -24.49 -9.53
CA LYS A 44 -21.65 -25.44 -10.18
C LYS A 44 -22.07 -26.61 -9.25
N ARG A 45 -21.13 -27.07 -8.40
CA ARG A 45 -21.43 -28.08 -7.36
C ARG A 45 -22.44 -27.55 -6.34
N VAL A 46 -22.26 -26.32 -5.85
CA VAL A 46 -23.20 -25.69 -4.90
C VAL A 46 -24.57 -25.50 -5.55
N ALA A 47 -24.65 -25.08 -6.81
CA ALA A 47 -25.89 -24.95 -7.55
C ALA A 47 -26.62 -26.28 -7.65
N TRP A 48 -25.90 -27.38 -7.94
CA TRP A 48 -26.45 -28.73 -7.97
C TRP A 48 -26.96 -29.19 -6.59
N GLN A 49 -26.19 -28.97 -5.53
CA GLN A 49 -26.60 -29.29 -4.15
C GLN A 49 -27.86 -28.52 -3.71
N ARG A 50 -28.04 -27.28 -4.18
CA ARG A 50 -29.23 -26.46 -3.96
C ARG A 50 -30.40 -26.84 -4.87
N ARG A 51 -30.25 -27.90 -5.71
CA ARG A 51 -31.29 -28.42 -6.63
C ARG A 51 -31.81 -27.39 -7.63
N LEU A 52 -30.93 -26.52 -8.11
CA LEU A 52 -31.28 -25.60 -9.19
C LEU A 52 -31.59 -26.37 -10.47
N PRO A 53 -32.44 -25.84 -11.37
CA PRO A 53 -32.70 -26.44 -12.69
C PRO A 53 -31.41 -26.67 -13.48
N LYS A 54 -31.34 -27.76 -14.24
CA LYS A 54 -30.16 -28.10 -15.04
C LYS A 54 -29.72 -26.96 -15.96
N GLN A 55 -30.67 -26.22 -16.51
CA GLN A 55 -30.39 -25.08 -17.39
C GLN A 55 -29.67 -23.98 -16.63
N ASP A 56 -30.07 -23.67 -15.41
CA ASP A 56 -29.46 -22.64 -14.55
C ASP A 56 -28.06 -23.07 -14.10
N ILE A 57 -27.87 -24.37 -13.78
CA ILE A 57 -26.55 -24.91 -13.43
C ILE A 57 -25.59 -24.79 -14.62
N ALA A 58 -26.04 -24.99 -15.84
CA ALA A 58 -25.21 -24.93 -17.04
C ALA A 58 -24.62 -23.49 -17.24
N VAL A 59 -25.45 -22.46 -17.02
CA VAL A 59 -25.06 -21.05 -17.18
C VAL A 59 -24.43 -20.45 -15.91
N THR A 60 -24.48 -21.16 -14.79
CA THR A 60 -23.89 -20.71 -13.54
C THR A 60 -22.37 -20.59 -13.68
N SER A 61 -21.85 -19.44 -13.37
CA SER A 61 -20.43 -19.11 -13.44
C SER A 61 -20.02 -18.24 -12.25
N ALA A 62 -18.73 -18.01 -12.10
CA ALA A 62 -18.16 -17.05 -11.16
C ALA A 62 -17.06 -16.26 -11.83
N THR A 63 -16.88 -15.03 -11.38
CA THR A 63 -15.82 -14.15 -11.86
C THR A 63 -14.76 -14.00 -10.79
N LEU A 64 -13.50 -14.16 -11.16
CA LEU A 64 -12.35 -13.88 -10.31
C LEU A 64 -11.73 -12.55 -10.73
N LEU A 65 -11.75 -11.58 -9.82
CA LEU A 65 -11.20 -10.24 -10.01
C LEU A 65 -9.93 -10.09 -9.19
N THR A 66 -8.81 -9.81 -9.83
CA THR A 66 -7.54 -9.55 -9.14
C THR A 66 -7.43 -8.07 -8.79
N TYR A 67 -6.83 -7.76 -7.63
CA TYR A 67 -6.61 -6.40 -7.16
C TYR A 67 -5.26 -6.30 -6.42
N GLY A 68 -5.03 -5.24 -5.63
CA GLY A 68 -3.78 -5.02 -4.92
C GLY A 68 -2.60 -4.80 -5.86
N SER A 69 -1.44 -5.28 -5.47
CA SER A 69 -0.21 -5.11 -6.25
C SER A 69 -0.24 -5.88 -7.57
N TYR A 70 -0.85 -7.06 -7.58
CA TYR A 70 -1.01 -7.86 -8.79
C TYR A 70 -1.99 -7.20 -9.78
N GLY A 71 -3.15 -6.77 -9.30
CA GLY A 71 -4.16 -6.10 -10.12
C GLY A 71 -3.67 -4.79 -10.75
N LEU A 72 -2.77 -4.05 -10.07
CA LEU A 72 -2.11 -2.85 -10.59
C LEU A 72 -0.91 -3.18 -11.50
N GLY A 73 -0.48 -4.44 -11.59
CA GLY A 73 0.71 -4.84 -12.35
C GLY A 73 2.02 -4.31 -11.75
N VAL A 74 2.08 -4.15 -10.42
CA VAL A 74 3.25 -3.61 -9.69
C VAL A 74 3.74 -4.57 -8.59
N HIS A 75 3.40 -5.85 -8.72
CA HIS A 75 3.92 -6.91 -7.86
C HIS A 75 5.40 -7.18 -8.14
N GLY A 76 6.11 -7.64 -7.15
CA GLY A 76 7.46 -8.22 -7.25
C GLY A 76 7.40 -9.72 -7.00
N SER A 77 8.57 -10.38 -7.00
CA SER A 77 8.71 -11.83 -6.82
C SER A 77 8.05 -12.34 -5.53
N GLU A 78 8.19 -11.60 -4.42
CA GLU A 78 7.65 -11.93 -3.10
C GLU A 78 6.19 -11.47 -2.86
N SER A 79 5.53 -10.91 -3.88
CA SER A 79 4.18 -10.38 -3.71
C SER A 79 3.14 -11.51 -3.78
N ASP A 80 2.13 -11.42 -2.92
CA ASP A 80 0.90 -12.22 -2.98
C ASP A 80 0.00 -11.85 -4.17
N ILE A 81 -1.04 -12.65 -4.38
CA ILE A 81 -2.08 -12.41 -5.38
C ILE A 81 -3.39 -12.17 -4.62
N ASP A 82 -3.81 -10.91 -4.56
CA ASP A 82 -5.12 -10.55 -4.05
C ASP A 82 -6.20 -10.84 -5.10
N ALA A 83 -7.23 -11.60 -4.71
CA ALA A 83 -8.33 -11.93 -5.60
C ALA A 83 -9.69 -11.87 -4.91
N LEU A 84 -10.71 -11.35 -5.60
CA LEU A 84 -12.10 -11.35 -5.21
C LEU A 84 -12.89 -12.30 -6.11
N CYS A 85 -13.60 -13.24 -5.49
CA CYS A 85 -14.56 -14.10 -6.20
C CYS A 85 -15.95 -13.49 -6.10
N VAL A 86 -16.56 -13.22 -7.25
CA VAL A 86 -17.95 -12.77 -7.34
C VAL A 86 -18.82 -13.97 -7.72
N GLY A 87 -19.75 -14.33 -6.85
CA GLY A 87 -20.58 -15.52 -6.93
C GLY A 87 -21.74 -15.45 -7.94
N PRO A 88 -22.49 -16.57 -8.10
CA PRO A 88 -23.25 -16.90 -9.31
C PRO A 88 -24.49 -16.05 -9.59
N TYR A 89 -25.10 -15.43 -8.63
CA TYR A 89 -26.34 -14.66 -8.86
C TYR A 89 -26.15 -13.36 -9.62
N PHE A 90 -24.89 -12.91 -9.78
CA PHE A 90 -24.53 -11.63 -10.39
C PHE A 90 -23.45 -11.78 -11.47
N ALA A 91 -23.00 -12.98 -11.74
CA ALA A 91 -21.93 -13.23 -12.69
C ALA A 91 -22.49 -13.38 -14.11
N THR A 92 -22.61 -12.28 -14.81
CA THR A 92 -22.62 -12.27 -16.26
C THR A 92 -21.17 -12.23 -16.78
N MET A 93 -20.94 -12.81 -17.95
CA MET A 93 -19.59 -12.86 -18.58
C MET A 93 -18.97 -11.47 -18.80
N ASN A 94 -19.77 -10.41 -18.75
CA ASN A 94 -19.37 -9.00 -18.93
C ASN A 94 -19.82 -8.17 -17.72
N LEU A 95 -19.31 -8.51 -16.53
CA LEU A 95 -19.60 -7.75 -15.32
C LEU A 95 -18.91 -6.38 -15.38
N ASP A 96 -19.68 -5.32 -15.62
CA ASP A 96 -19.22 -3.95 -15.42
C ASP A 96 -19.36 -3.60 -13.93
N ILE A 97 -18.28 -3.79 -13.16
CA ILE A 97 -18.22 -3.50 -11.73
C ILE A 97 -18.36 -2.01 -11.40
N LEU A 98 -18.29 -1.14 -12.40
CA LEU A 98 -18.51 0.31 -12.25
C LEU A 98 -19.98 0.70 -12.41
N ASN A 99 -20.84 -0.24 -12.84
CA ASN A 99 -22.26 0.03 -13.02
C ASN A 99 -22.97 0.13 -11.65
N PRO A 100 -23.60 1.27 -11.32
CA PRO A 100 -24.26 1.51 -10.04
C PRO A 100 -25.35 0.51 -9.68
N VAL A 101 -25.95 -0.17 -10.67
CA VAL A 101 -27.01 -1.16 -10.46
C VAL A 101 -26.49 -2.36 -9.67
N PHE A 102 -25.24 -2.78 -9.89
CA PHE A 102 -24.62 -3.90 -9.17
C PHE A 102 -24.20 -3.55 -7.75
N LEU A 103 -24.18 -2.26 -7.39
CA LEU A 103 -23.70 -1.77 -6.10
C LEU A 103 -24.83 -1.61 -5.06
N ARG A 104 -26.11 -1.70 -5.47
CA ARG A 104 -27.26 -1.34 -4.62
C ARG A 104 -27.51 -2.29 -3.45
N ASP A 105 -27.22 -3.59 -3.63
CA ASP A 105 -27.59 -4.64 -2.67
C ASP A 105 -26.37 -5.33 -2.06
N ILE A 106 -25.20 -4.69 -2.09
CA ILE A 106 -23.96 -5.25 -1.53
C ILE A 106 -23.88 -4.91 -0.05
N ASP A 107 -23.66 -5.93 0.79
CA ASP A 107 -23.42 -5.76 2.22
C ASP A 107 -22.08 -5.04 2.50
N GLU A 108 -21.87 -4.58 3.72
CA GLU A 108 -20.67 -3.83 4.11
C GLU A 108 -19.37 -4.62 3.86
N THR A 109 -19.40 -5.95 4.04
CA THR A 109 -18.24 -6.81 3.83
C THR A 109 -17.91 -6.96 2.35
N GLY A 110 -18.93 -7.18 1.53
CA GLY A 110 -18.84 -7.20 0.08
C GLY A 110 -18.35 -5.87 -0.48
N TRP A 111 -18.89 -4.75 0.04
CA TRP A 111 -18.45 -3.41 -0.34
C TRP A 111 -16.97 -3.17 -0.03
N LYS A 112 -16.50 -3.52 1.16
CA LYS A 112 -15.07 -3.42 1.53
C LYS A 112 -14.16 -4.20 0.59
N SER A 113 -14.61 -5.36 0.13
CA SER A 113 -13.85 -6.19 -0.81
C SER A 113 -13.87 -5.63 -2.24
N LEU A 114 -15.05 -5.22 -2.70
CA LEU A 114 -15.24 -4.68 -4.04
C LEU A 114 -14.58 -3.31 -4.20
N SER A 115 -14.61 -2.45 -3.19
CA SER A 115 -13.99 -1.12 -3.21
C SER A 115 -12.49 -1.16 -3.55
N ARG A 116 -11.79 -2.23 -3.16
CA ARG A 116 -10.37 -2.44 -3.53
C ARG A 116 -10.19 -2.70 -5.02
N VAL A 117 -11.09 -3.51 -5.61
CA VAL A 117 -11.10 -3.78 -7.06
C VAL A 117 -11.45 -2.52 -7.83
N LEU A 118 -12.48 -1.79 -7.39
CA LEU A 118 -12.90 -0.52 -7.98
C LEU A 118 -11.77 0.51 -7.98
N ALA A 119 -11.09 0.66 -6.85
CA ALA A 119 -9.96 1.58 -6.73
C ALA A 119 -8.85 1.24 -7.73
N ASN A 120 -8.46 -0.04 -7.85
CA ASN A 120 -7.45 -0.47 -8.80
C ASN A 120 -7.88 -0.20 -10.25
N THR A 121 -9.11 -0.56 -10.60
CA THR A 121 -9.67 -0.38 -11.95
C THR A 121 -9.68 1.09 -12.34
N GLN A 122 -10.15 1.96 -11.44
CA GLN A 122 -10.18 3.40 -11.69
C GLN A 122 -8.78 4.01 -11.81
N ILE A 123 -7.83 3.63 -10.96
CA ILE A 123 -6.44 4.08 -11.07
C ILE A 123 -5.89 3.73 -12.45
N CYS A 124 -6.03 2.46 -12.88
CA CYS A 124 -5.53 2.01 -14.19
C CYS A 124 -6.18 2.76 -15.36
N ARG A 125 -7.47 3.12 -15.23
CA ARG A 125 -8.22 3.88 -16.24
C ARG A 125 -7.79 5.35 -16.32
N LEU A 126 -7.52 5.95 -15.17
CA LEU A 126 -7.27 7.39 -15.05
C LEU A 126 -5.81 7.79 -15.31
N VAL A 127 -4.87 6.85 -15.35
CA VAL A 127 -3.46 7.16 -15.65
C VAL A 127 -3.23 7.25 -17.16
N PRO A 128 -2.52 8.29 -17.64
CA PRO A 128 -2.29 8.48 -19.08
C PRO A 128 -1.42 7.40 -19.73
N ASP A 129 -0.43 6.86 -18.98
CA ASP A 129 0.49 5.82 -19.40
C ASP A 129 0.64 4.78 -18.31
N LEU A 130 -0.01 3.63 -18.49
CA LEU A 130 -0.04 2.55 -17.51
C LEU A 130 1.34 1.97 -17.21
N LYS A 131 2.18 1.78 -18.22
CA LYS A 131 3.53 1.20 -18.05
C LYS A 131 4.45 2.14 -17.26
N LYS A 132 4.38 3.42 -17.56
CA LYS A 132 5.14 4.46 -16.86
C LYS A 132 4.68 4.57 -15.41
N PHE A 133 3.36 4.59 -15.16
CA PHE A 133 2.77 4.55 -13.82
C PHE A 133 3.24 3.32 -13.03
N GLN A 134 3.18 2.13 -13.61
CA GLN A 134 3.61 0.89 -12.97
C GLN A 134 5.08 0.94 -12.56
N SER A 135 5.96 1.41 -13.44
CA SER A 135 7.39 1.59 -13.15
C SER A 135 7.62 2.59 -12.02
N MET A 136 6.91 3.72 -12.06
CA MET A 136 6.97 4.75 -11.02
C MET A 136 6.49 4.19 -9.67
N LEU A 137 5.34 3.51 -9.64
CA LEU A 137 4.77 2.98 -8.41
C LEU A 137 5.67 1.90 -7.78
N ARG A 138 6.30 1.03 -8.60
CA ARG A 138 7.29 0.07 -8.09
C ARG A 138 8.44 0.79 -7.36
N CYS A 139 9.03 1.80 -8.00
CA CYS A 139 10.11 2.58 -7.41
C CYS A 139 9.69 3.28 -6.12
N VAL A 140 8.54 3.95 -6.11
CA VAL A 140 8.02 4.67 -4.94
C VAL A 140 7.66 3.72 -3.80
N LYS A 141 7.06 2.55 -4.07
CA LYS A 141 6.82 1.52 -3.05
C LYS A 141 8.13 1.00 -2.45
N PHE A 142 9.13 0.75 -3.28
CA PHE A 142 10.43 0.29 -2.82
C PHE A 142 11.11 1.34 -1.94
N TRP A 143 11.14 2.60 -2.40
CA TRP A 143 11.60 3.73 -1.59
C TRP A 143 10.88 3.78 -0.24
N ALA A 144 9.56 3.71 -0.23
CA ALA A 144 8.78 3.81 1.00
C ALA A 144 9.08 2.67 1.98
N LYS A 145 9.28 1.44 1.48
CA LYS A 145 9.72 0.28 2.28
C LYS A 145 11.12 0.49 2.85
N ARG A 146 12.08 0.86 2.01
CA ARG A 146 13.48 1.08 2.44
C ARG A 146 13.60 2.23 3.44
N ARG A 147 12.82 3.30 3.26
CA ARG A 147 12.82 4.45 4.16
C ARG A 147 11.93 4.28 5.40
N GLY A 148 11.28 3.14 5.56
CA GLY A 148 10.42 2.84 6.72
C GLY A 148 9.20 3.76 6.82
N VAL A 149 8.63 4.17 5.67
CA VAL A 149 7.39 4.97 5.57
C VAL A 149 6.27 4.22 4.85
N TYR A 150 6.35 2.88 4.83
CA TYR A 150 5.37 1.98 4.25
C TYR A 150 4.72 1.10 5.32
N GLY A 151 3.41 0.95 5.27
CA GLY A 151 2.63 0.07 6.14
C GLY A 151 1.56 0.80 6.95
N ASN A 152 0.29 0.65 6.53
CA ASN A 152 -0.83 1.37 7.15
C ASN A 152 -1.04 0.98 8.62
N LEU A 153 -0.81 -0.28 8.98
CA LEU A 153 -0.91 -0.75 10.38
C LEU A 153 0.12 -0.09 11.31
N ASN A 154 1.24 0.36 10.76
CA ASN A 154 2.27 1.10 11.49
C ASN A 154 2.09 2.63 11.42
N GLY A 155 0.94 3.10 10.92
CA GLY A 155 0.67 4.53 10.78
C GLY A 155 1.33 5.20 9.58
N PHE A 156 1.79 4.43 8.59
CA PHE A 156 2.42 4.96 7.38
C PHE A 156 1.53 4.80 6.14
N LEU A 157 2.07 5.20 4.98
CA LEU A 157 1.38 5.07 3.70
C LEU A 157 1.19 3.60 3.33
N GLY A 158 -0.03 3.21 2.98
CA GLY A 158 -0.33 1.90 2.41
C GLY A 158 -0.16 1.87 0.89
N GLY A 159 -0.30 0.67 0.30
CA GLY A 159 -0.17 0.49 -1.16
C GLY A 159 -1.12 1.36 -1.97
N ILE A 160 -2.38 1.48 -1.54
CA ILE A 160 -3.39 2.31 -2.22
C ILE A 160 -3.05 3.81 -2.12
N HIS A 161 -2.54 4.28 -0.98
CA HIS A 161 -2.12 5.66 -0.83
C HIS A 161 -1.03 6.01 -1.84
N LEU A 162 0.03 5.20 -1.92
CA LEU A 162 1.12 5.41 -2.86
C LEU A 162 0.66 5.30 -4.32
N ALA A 163 -0.29 4.40 -4.62
CA ALA A 163 -0.84 4.25 -5.96
C ALA A 163 -1.58 5.51 -6.41
N ILE A 164 -2.42 6.10 -5.56
CA ILE A 164 -3.14 7.34 -5.89
C ILE A 164 -2.17 8.51 -5.98
N LEU A 165 -1.20 8.65 -5.08
CA LEU A 165 -0.20 9.71 -5.14
C LEU A 165 0.65 9.61 -6.43
N ALA A 166 1.06 8.40 -6.84
CA ALA A 166 1.78 8.18 -8.08
C ALA A 166 0.92 8.49 -9.32
N ALA A 167 -0.33 8.02 -9.33
CA ALA A 167 -1.28 8.29 -10.42
C ALA A 167 -1.54 9.78 -10.58
N PHE A 168 -1.70 10.50 -9.48
CA PHE A 168 -1.87 11.96 -9.47
C PHE A 168 -0.70 12.68 -10.15
N VAL A 169 0.53 12.27 -9.87
CA VAL A 169 1.72 12.85 -10.51
C VAL A 169 1.75 12.51 -12.00
N CYS A 170 1.40 11.27 -12.39
CA CYS A 170 1.30 10.89 -13.80
C CYS A 170 0.26 11.70 -14.57
N GLN A 171 -0.87 12.05 -13.95
CA GLN A 171 -1.89 12.94 -14.55
C GLN A 171 -1.36 14.38 -14.71
N CYS A 172 -0.65 14.90 -13.70
CA CYS A 172 -0.12 16.26 -13.77
C CYS A 172 0.98 16.43 -14.82
N ASP A 173 1.81 15.40 -15.02
CA ASP A 173 3.02 15.47 -15.84
C ASP A 173 3.11 14.28 -16.84
N PRO A 174 2.14 14.11 -17.76
CA PRO A 174 1.98 12.90 -18.58
C PRO A 174 3.14 12.66 -19.56
N PHE A 175 3.83 13.70 -19.99
CA PHE A 175 4.83 13.65 -21.06
C PHE A 175 6.26 13.51 -20.57
N VAL A 176 6.51 13.61 -19.26
CA VAL A 176 7.89 13.54 -18.73
C VAL A 176 8.37 12.10 -18.57
N GLY A 177 9.68 11.90 -18.57
CA GLY A 177 10.30 10.60 -18.36
C GLY A 177 10.21 10.11 -16.90
N LEU A 178 10.46 8.80 -16.68
CA LEU A 178 10.29 8.15 -15.38
C LEU A 178 11.08 8.85 -14.25
N SER A 179 12.36 9.15 -14.48
CA SER A 179 13.23 9.82 -13.49
C SER A 179 12.68 11.19 -13.07
N ALA A 180 12.20 11.96 -14.04
CA ALA A 180 11.58 13.26 -13.79
C ALA A 180 10.26 13.13 -13.03
N LEU A 181 9.43 12.12 -13.35
CA LEU A 181 8.18 11.85 -12.61
C LEU A 181 8.47 11.55 -11.13
N ILE A 182 9.51 10.77 -10.83
CA ILE A 182 9.89 10.46 -9.45
C ILE A 182 10.39 11.72 -8.73
N SER A 183 11.17 12.57 -9.40
CA SER A 183 11.56 13.87 -8.82
C SER A 183 10.33 14.76 -8.55
N HIS A 184 9.39 14.83 -9.50
CA HIS A 184 8.15 15.58 -9.35
C HIS A 184 7.28 15.03 -8.21
N PHE A 185 7.25 13.71 -8.02
CA PHE A 185 6.56 13.08 -6.88
C PHE A 185 7.10 13.60 -5.54
N PHE A 186 8.40 13.55 -5.34
CA PHE A 186 9.00 14.04 -4.12
C PHE A 186 8.78 15.53 -3.94
N LYS A 187 9.01 16.35 -4.97
CA LYS A 187 8.80 17.79 -4.94
C LYS A 187 7.36 18.12 -4.58
N LYS A 188 6.40 17.49 -5.25
CA LYS A 188 4.98 17.79 -5.08
C LYS A 188 4.51 17.50 -3.66
N PHE A 189 4.84 16.34 -3.08
CA PHE A 189 4.37 15.95 -1.76
C PHE A 189 5.21 16.47 -0.60
N ALA A 190 6.47 16.88 -0.82
CA ALA A 190 7.25 17.65 0.14
C ALA A 190 6.62 19.02 0.43
N PHE A 191 6.05 19.65 -0.60
CA PHE A 191 5.47 21.01 -0.51
C PHE A 191 3.93 21.01 -0.64
N TRP A 192 3.29 19.85 -0.60
CA TRP A 192 1.84 19.77 -0.61
C TRP A 192 1.26 20.45 0.65
N PRO A 193 0.24 21.31 0.50
CA PRO A 193 -0.34 22.03 1.63
C PRO A 193 -1.28 21.14 2.44
N TRP A 194 -0.73 20.10 3.06
CA TRP A 194 -1.50 19.22 3.95
C TRP A 194 -2.20 20.01 5.07
N PRO A 195 -3.45 19.71 5.41
CA PRO A 195 -4.25 18.54 5.06
C PRO A 195 -5.16 18.71 3.81
N ARG A 196 -4.79 19.51 2.83
CA ARG A 196 -5.54 19.56 1.56
C ARG A 196 -5.63 18.14 0.96
N PRO A 197 -6.84 17.65 0.57
CA PRO A 197 -6.97 16.34 -0.04
C PRO A 197 -6.21 16.20 -1.36
N VAL A 198 -5.68 14.98 -1.61
CA VAL A 198 -5.21 14.57 -2.92
C VAL A 198 -6.31 13.74 -3.57
N GLU A 199 -6.68 14.10 -4.79
CA GLU A 199 -7.71 13.41 -5.58
C GLU A 199 -7.28 13.31 -7.04
N LEU A 200 -7.64 12.21 -7.69
CA LEU A 200 -7.42 12.05 -9.12
C LEU A 200 -8.47 12.84 -9.89
N GLN A 201 -8.04 13.44 -11.00
CA GLN A 201 -8.97 14.11 -11.91
C GLN A 201 -9.75 13.03 -12.68
N ASP A 202 -11.07 13.10 -12.59
CA ASP A 202 -12.00 12.27 -13.34
C ASP A 202 -13.13 13.15 -13.85
N GLU A 203 -13.28 13.22 -15.17
CA GLU A 203 -14.32 14.03 -15.83
C GLU A 203 -15.74 13.54 -15.50
N THR A 204 -15.88 12.29 -15.04
CA THR A 204 -17.18 11.69 -14.69
C THR A 204 -17.60 11.97 -13.25
N LEU A 205 -16.66 12.40 -12.38
CA LEU A 205 -16.94 12.73 -10.99
C LEU A 205 -17.08 14.25 -10.83
N HIS A 206 -18.24 14.69 -10.35
CA HIS A 206 -18.43 16.08 -10.01
C HIS A 206 -17.61 16.46 -8.77
N PRO A 207 -16.83 17.56 -8.81
CA PRO A 207 -16.13 18.04 -7.63
C PRO A 207 -17.13 18.37 -6.52
N THR A 208 -16.84 17.92 -5.31
CA THR A 208 -17.65 18.28 -4.14
C THR A 208 -17.50 19.77 -3.86
N LEU A 209 -18.62 20.49 -3.85
CA LEU A 209 -18.67 21.93 -3.55
C LEU A 209 -18.21 22.28 -2.14
N ASN A 210 -18.29 21.31 -1.20
CA ASN A 210 -17.85 21.48 0.17
C ASN A 210 -16.88 20.34 0.52
N PRO A 211 -15.58 20.63 0.72
CA PRO A 211 -14.66 19.65 1.24
C PRO A 211 -15.16 19.23 2.63
N THR A 212 -15.41 17.94 2.81
CA THR A 212 -15.75 17.39 4.13
C THR A 212 -14.56 17.69 5.04
N GLU A 213 -14.78 18.37 6.16
CA GLU A 213 -13.74 18.57 7.17
C GLU A 213 -13.23 17.19 7.60
N THR A 214 -11.93 16.98 7.43
CA THR A 214 -11.30 15.74 7.83
C THR A 214 -10.24 16.00 8.89
N ARG A 215 -10.20 15.11 9.89
CA ARG A 215 -9.13 15.10 10.90
C ARG A 215 -7.87 14.35 10.44
N LEU A 216 -7.85 13.87 9.20
CA LEU A 216 -6.73 13.14 8.64
C LEU A 216 -5.55 14.09 8.37
N TYR A 217 -4.34 13.67 8.72
CA TYR A 217 -3.11 14.40 8.42
C TYR A 217 -2.80 14.45 6.92
N MET A 218 -3.10 13.36 6.21
CA MET A 218 -2.86 13.22 4.76
C MET A 218 -4.11 12.62 4.11
N PRO A 219 -5.16 13.40 3.89
CA PRO A 219 -6.38 12.91 3.26
C PRO A 219 -6.11 12.60 1.79
N ILE A 220 -6.37 11.36 1.39
CA ILE A 220 -6.24 10.86 0.02
C ILE A 220 -7.57 10.26 -0.35
N ARG A 221 -8.21 10.81 -1.39
CA ARG A 221 -9.56 10.44 -1.80
C ARG A 221 -9.53 9.16 -2.64
N LEU A 222 -10.54 8.30 -2.44
CA LEU A 222 -10.72 7.12 -3.27
C LEU A 222 -11.15 7.52 -4.70
N PRO A 223 -10.58 6.90 -5.74
CA PRO A 223 -10.77 7.35 -7.13
C PRO A 223 -12.15 7.05 -7.72
N PHE A 224 -13.02 6.36 -7.01
CA PHE A 224 -14.39 6.04 -7.43
C PHE A 224 -15.47 6.74 -6.57
N SER A 225 -15.06 7.53 -5.59
CA SER A 225 -15.97 8.20 -4.66
C SER A 225 -15.59 9.65 -4.46
N SER A 226 -16.56 10.54 -4.57
CA SER A 226 -16.37 11.98 -4.29
C SER A 226 -16.33 12.31 -2.80
N TYR A 227 -16.65 11.35 -1.92
CA TYR A 227 -16.82 11.59 -0.49
C TYR A 227 -15.89 10.76 0.39
N GLU A 228 -15.40 9.61 -0.10
CA GLU A 228 -14.66 8.67 0.70
C GLU A 228 -13.14 8.88 0.58
N TYR A 229 -12.46 8.79 1.72
CA TYR A 229 -11.01 8.80 1.82
C TYR A 229 -10.45 7.40 2.01
N CYS A 230 -9.22 7.19 1.57
CA CYS A 230 -8.48 6.00 1.93
C CYS A 230 -8.39 5.87 3.46
N HIS A 231 -8.63 4.66 3.98
CA HIS A 231 -8.42 4.41 5.39
C HIS A 231 -6.96 4.67 5.78
N SER A 232 -6.73 5.59 6.70
CA SER A 232 -5.41 6.05 7.11
C SER A 232 -5.24 6.01 8.62
N ASN A 233 -4.15 5.41 9.07
CA ASN A 233 -3.70 5.38 10.46
C ASN A 233 -2.53 6.34 10.71
N ILE A 234 -2.31 7.32 9.84
CA ILE A 234 -1.25 8.31 9.97
C ILE A 234 -1.49 9.16 11.21
N THR A 235 -0.50 9.18 12.09
CA THR A 235 -0.48 9.98 13.32
C THR A 235 0.44 11.19 13.14
N LYS A 236 0.57 12.01 14.18
CA LYS A 236 1.49 13.16 14.18
C LYS A 236 2.94 12.73 13.90
N SER A 237 3.43 11.71 14.58
CA SER A 237 4.80 11.21 14.43
C SER A 237 5.10 10.70 13.02
N THR A 238 4.23 9.85 12.51
CA THR A 238 4.41 9.23 11.18
C THR A 238 4.22 10.24 10.06
N PHE A 239 3.33 11.22 10.22
CA PHE A 239 3.19 12.35 9.31
C PHE A 239 4.50 13.16 9.21
N TYR A 240 5.12 13.47 10.35
CA TYR A 240 6.41 14.16 10.37
C TYR A 240 7.49 13.37 9.62
N LYS A 241 7.57 12.08 9.86
CA LYS A 241 8.54 11.22 9.18
C LYS A 241 8.28 11.15 7.67
N ILE A 242 7.04 10.93 7.26
CA ILE A 242 6.67 10.90 5.83
C ILE A 242 7.06 12.20 5.14
N ARG A 243 6.74 13.36 5.73
CA ARG A 243 7.11 14.67 5.16
C ARG A 243 8.62 14.85 5.08
N THR A 244 9.35 14.45 6.11
CA THR A 244 10.82 14.52 6.13
C THR A 244 11.43 13.67 5.01
N GLU A 245 10.87 12.48 4.77
CA GLU A 245 11.34 11.59 3.71
C GLU A 245 10.96 12.09 2.31
N PHE A 246 9.81 12.72 2.13
CA PHE A 246 9.50 13.42 0.88
C PHE A 246 10.47 14.57 0.62
N LEU A 247 10.77 15.38 1.62
CA LEU A 247 11.72 16.48 1.50
C LEU A 247 13.14 16.00 1.21
N ARG A 248 13.58 14.90 1.87
CA ARG A 248 14.85 14.24 1.56
C ARG A 248 14.88 13.76 0.11
N GLY A 249 13.85 13.05 -0.35
CA GLY A 249 13.72 12.61 -1.73
C GLY A 249 13.80 13.77 -2.72
N HIS A 250 13.11 14.88 -2.44
CA HIS A 250 13.19 16.10 -3.25
C HIS A 250 14.62 16.65 -3.30
N ASN A 251 15.27 16.81 -2.16
CA ASN A 251 16.63 17.37 -2.08
C ASN A 251 17.65 16.52 -2.85
N LEU A 252 17.49 15.21 -2.88
CA LEU A 252 18.36 14.30 -3.62
C LEU A 252 18.04 14.28 -5.14
N THR A 253 16.78 14.44 -5.51
CA THR A 253 16.35 14.31 -6.92
C THR A 253 16.18 15.64 -7.65
N LYS A 254 16.36 16.79 -7.00
CA LYS A 254 16.25 18.11 -7.66
C LYS A 254 17.28 18.34 -8.77
N ASP A 255 18.40 17.66 -8.69
CA ASP A 255 19.56 17.81 -9.59
C ASP A 255 19.87 16.50 -10.36
N LEU A 256 18.85 15.88 -10.95
CA LEU A 256 18.97 14.60 -11.69
C LEU A 256 20.04 14.58 -12.78
N LEU A 257 20.35 15.75 -13.36
CA LEU A 257 21.32 15.89 -14.46
C LEU A 257 22.76 16.04 -13.97
N LYS A 258 23.02 16.09 -12.67
CA LYS A 258 24.37 16.13 -12.15
C LYS A 258 25.11 14.83 -12.43
N PHE A 259 26.39 14.94 -12.73
CA PHE A 259 27.25 13.79 -13.06
C PHE A 259 27.36 12.78 -11.89
N ASP A 260 27.32 13.27 -10.66
CA ASP A 260 27.40 12.49 -9.41
C ASP A 260 26.06 11.99 -8.87
N PHE A 261 24.96 12.18 -9.63
CA PHE A 261 23.65 11.70 -9.21
C PHE A 261 23.61 10.17 -9.18
N ASP A 262 23.16 9.63 -8.02
CA ASP A 262 23.02 8.18 -7.82
C ASP A 262 21.67 7.84 -7.16
N TRP A 263 20.89 6.97 -7.82
CA TRP A 263 19.63 6.46 -7.31
C TRP A 263 19.77 5.67 -6.01
N HIS A 264 20.93 5.04 -5.75
CA HIS A 264 21.17 4.31 -4.50
C HIS A 264 21.05 5.23 -3.29
N ASN A 265 21.46 6.49 -3.38
CA ASN A 265 21.32 7.47 -2.30
C ASN A 265 19.86 7.78 -2.01
N VAL A 266 18.98 7.80 -3.02
CA VAL A 266 17.54 8.02 -2.84
C VAL A 266 16.90 6.83 -2.14
N LEU A 267 17.32 5.62 -2.51
CA LEU A 267 16.75 4.34 -2.11
C LEU A 267 17.48 3.65 -0.94
N GLU A 268 18.47 4.30 -0.32
CA GLU A 268 19.19 3.72 0.82
C GLU A 268 18.24 3.40 2.00
N PRO A 269 18.48 2.33 2.76
CA PRO A 269 17.68 2.01 3.95
C PRO A 269 17.69 3.13 5.00
N PHE A 270 16.58 3.29 5.72
CA PHE A 270 16.51 4.25 6.82
C PHE A 270 17.43 3.79 7.97
N PRO A 271 18.35 4.64 8.45
CA PRO A 271 19.35 4.24 9.42
C PRO A 271 18.81 4.30 10.87
N TYR A 272 17.87 3.42 11.23
CA TYR A 272 17.20 3.41 12.55
C TYR A 272 18.19 3.45 13.72
N THR A 273 19.19 2.58 13.70
CA THR A 273 20.18 2.45 14.80
C THR A 273 21.06 3.68 14.98
N LYS A 274 21.27 4.46 13.91
CA LYS A 274 22.04 5.71 13.95
C LYS A 274 21.17 6.93 14.27
N LYS A 275 19.84 6.81 14.00
CA LYS A 275 18.91 7.94 14.12
C LYS A 275 18.40 8.15 15.53
N TYR A 276 18.18 7.06 16.28
CA TYR A 276 17.59 7.11 17.61
C TYR A 276 18.56 6.60 18.65
N ALA A 277 18.62 7.27 19.82
CA ALA A 277 19.38 6.83 20.98
C ALA A 277 18.57 5.88 21.87
N TRP A 278 17.23 5.98 21.81
CA TRP A 278 16.32 5.21 22.64
C TRP A 278 15.29 4.49 21.78
N PHE A 279 14.93 3.28 22.21
CA PHE A 279 13.95 2.44 21.52
C PHE A 279 12.96 1.82 22.50
N LEU A 280 11.68 1.82 22.11
CA LEU A 280 10.70 0.92 22.70
C LEU A 280 10.87 -0.46 22.07
N LYS A 281 11.18 -1.47 22.88
CA LYS A 281 11.22 -2.87 22.46
C LYS A 281 9.87 -3.52 22.74
N ILE A 282 9.19 -4.00 21.70
CA ILE A 282 7.95 -4.77 21.79
C ILE A 282 8.33 -6.22 21.50
N PHE A 283 8.25 -7.09 22.50
CA PHE A 283 8.61 -8.50 22.44
C PHE A 283 7.35 -9.36 22.50
N LEU A 284 7.15 -10.22 21.52
CA LEU A 284 6.06 -11.16 21.44
C LEU A 284 6.61 -12.57 21.36
N SER A 285 6.12 -13.49 22.20
CA SER A 285 6.48 -14.91 22.15
C SER A 285 5.25 -15.78 22.34
N ALA A 286 5.30 -16.99 21.79
CA ALA A 286 4.27 -18.01 21.94
C ALA A 286 4.89 -19.39 21.98
N SER A 287 4.13 -20.39 22.46
CA SER A 287 4.59 -21.78 22.51
C SER A 287 4.70 -22.42 21.12
N LYS A 288 3.93 -21.92 20.14
CA LYS A 288 3.88 -22.45 18.77
C LYS A 288 3.96 -21.31 17.76
N GLN A 289 4.52 -21.62 16.58
CA GLN A 289 4.68 -20.68 15.49
C GLN A 289 3.34 -20.12 14.96
N ASP A 290 2.32 -20.97 14.85
CA ASP A 290 0.99 -20.56 14.37
C ASP A 290 0.33 -19.58 15.35
N GLU A 291 0.41 -19.87 16.66
CA GLU A 291 -0.08 -18.96 17.71
C GLU A 291 0.65 -17.61 17.67
N LEU A 292 1.96 -17.63 17.45
CA LEU A 292 2.74 -16.39 17.30
C LEU A 292 2.26 -15.57 16.11
N GLY A 293 1.97 -16.21 14.96
CA GLY A 293 1.43 -15.53 13.78
C GLY A 293 0.12 -14.78 14.05
N ASP A 294 -0.82 -15.44 14.72
CA ASP A 294 -2.10 -14.85 15.14
C ASP A 294 -1.90 -13.66 16.10
N TRP A 295 -1.02 -13.84 17.11
CA TRP A 295 -0.69 -12.78 18.05
C TRP A 295 -0.05 -11.58 17.38
N VAL A 296 0.91 -11.79 16.49
CA VAL A 296 1.56 -10.72 15.71
C VAL A 296 0.54 -9.95 14.89
N GLY A 297 -0.37 -10.64 14.20
CA GLY A 297 -1.45 -10.01 13.44
C GLY A 297 -2.37 -9.17 14.32
N TRP A 298 -2.76 -9.72 15.48
CA TRP A 298 -3.64 -9.04 16.44
C TRP A 298 -2.97 -7.78 17.03
N ILE A 299 -1.71 -7.87 17.46
CA ILE A 299 -0.96 -6.73 18.02
C ILE A 299 -0.71 -5.66 16.97
N LYS A 300 -0.30 -6.04 15.74
CA LYS A 300 -0.11 -5.07 14.65
C LYS A 300 -1.38 -4.26 14.36
N SER A 301 -2.55 -4.87 14.46
CA SER A 301 -3.82 -4.16 14.27
C SER A 301 -4.07 -3.07 15.33
N ARG A 302 -3.33 -3.08 16.44
CA ARG A 302 -3.44 -2.13 17.56
C ARG A 302 -2.24 -1.18 17.68
N PHE A 303 -1.26 -1.29 16.81
CA PHE A 303 -0.09 -0.42 16.80
C PHE A 303 -0.45 1.07 16.70
N CYS A 304 -1.48 1.39 15.93
CA CYS A 304 -1.96 2.77 15.84
C CYS A 304 -2.44 3.31 17.20
N CYS A 305 -3.18 2.50 17.97
CA CYS A 305 -3.66 2.89 19.30
C CYS A 305 -2.50 3.09 20.28
N LEU A 306 -1.50 2.20 20.24
CA LEU A 306 -0.28 2.35 21.04
C LEU A 306 0.48 3.61 20.66
N LEU A 307 0.61 3.87 19.36
CA LEU A 307 1.32 5.04 18.86
C LEU A 307 0.66 6.35 19.32
N PHE A 308 -0.68 6.45 19.25
CA PHE A 308 -1.41 7.61 19.76
C PHE A 308 -1.13 7.85 21.26
N LYS A 309 -1.19 6.79 22.08
CA LYS A 309 -0.90 6.91 23.52
C LYS A 309 0.54 7.32 23.80
N LEU A 310 1.50 6.80 23.04
CA LEU A 310 2.91 7.20 23.17
C LEU A 310 3.13 8.67 22.78
N GLU A 311 2.44 9.15 21.75
CA GLU A 311 2.50 10.55 21.34
C GLU A 311 2.02 11.52 22.42
N GLU A 312 1.01 11.11 23.21
CA GLU A 312 0.50 11.91 24.33
C GLU A 312 1.52 12.02 25.48
N VAL A 313 2.26 10.95 25.76
CA VAL A 313 3.14 10.84 26.93
C VAL A 313 4.60 11.19 26.60
N GLN A 314 5.12 10.64 25.52
CA GLN A 314 6.55 10.66 25.18
C GLN A 314 6.91 11.68 24.09
N GLY A 315 5.95 12.08 23.27
CA GLY A 315 6.19 12.91 22.08
C GLY A 315 6.31 12.09 20.81
N LEU A 316 7.28 12.41 19.94
CA LEU A 316 7.38 11.73 18.64
C LEU A 316 7.97 10.33 18.77
N CYS A 317 7.28 9.36 18.18
CA CYS A 317 7.67 7.97 18.12
C CYS A 317 7.73 7.49 16.66
N ASP A 318 8.78 6.75 16.29
CA ASP A 318 8.96 6.20 14.95
C ASP A 318 8.80 4.68 14.96
N PRO A 319 7.63 4.17 14.59
CA PRO A 319 7.39 2.72 14.50
C PRO A 319 8.18 2.13 13.34
N ASN A 320 9.20 1.31 13.64
CA ASN A 320 9.89 0.55 12.61
C ASN A 320 9.01 -0.63 12.16
N PRO A 321 8.64 -0.72 10.87
CA PRO A 321 7.82 -1.81 10.36
C PRO A 321 8.51 -3.19 10.36
N ALA A 322 9.84 -3.22 10.48
CA ALA A 322 10.62 -4.45 10.41
C ALA A 322 10.41 -5.33 11.64
N GLU A 323 10.37 -6.64 11.41
CA GLU A 323 10.35 -7.69 12.41
C GLU A 323 11.76 -8.21 12.66
N TYR A 324 12.08 -8.47 13.91
CA TYR A 324 13.39 -8.98 14.31
C TYR A 324 13.23 -10.27 15.11
N ILE A 325 14.20 -11.16 14.99
CA ILE A 325 14.31 -12.41 15.75
C ILE A 325 15.66 -12.40 16.45
N ASP A 326 15.69 -12.78 17.73
CA ASP A 326 16.91 -12.97 18.48
C ASP A 326 17.33 -14.45 18.39
N VAL A 327 18.43 -14.73 17.72
CA VAL A 327 18.91 -16.10 17.49
C VAL A 327 19.26 -16.86 18.78
N ASN A 328 19.38 -16.19 19.92
CA ASN A 328 19.67 -16.79 21.21
C ASN A 328 18.40 -17.24 21.95
N ILE A 329 17.20 -16.95 21.46
CA ILE A 329 15.93 -17.34 22.08
C ILE A 329 15.37 -18.52 21.31
N ALA A 330 15.14 -19.63 21.96
CA ALA A 330 14.69 -20.88 21.35
C ALA A 330 13.20 -20.88 21.02
N ASP A 331 12.38 -20.22 21.84
CA ASP A 331 10.93 -20.15 21.64
C ASP A 331 10.56 -19.26 20.44
N PRO A 332 9.49 -19.58 19.71
CA PRO A 332 8.97 -18.71 18.65
C PRO A 332 8.70 -17.30 19.16
N HIS A 333 9.32 -16.30 18.56
CA HIS A 333 9.15 -14.90 18.97
C HIS A 333 9.38 -13.91 17.84
N VAL A 334 8.86 -12.71 18.02
CA VAL A 334 9.07 -11.56 17.14
C VAL A 334 9.31 -10.32 18.00
N ILE A 335 10.22 -9.47 17.55
CA ILE A 335 10.59 -8.21 18.23
C ILE A 335 10.37 -7.04 17.28
N PHE A 336 9.74 -5.99 17.79
CA PHE A 336 9.68 -4.70 17.11
C PHE A 336 10.48 -3.67 17.91
N TYR A 337 11.16 -2.77 17.18
CA TYR A 337 11.89 -1.65 17.78
C TYR A 337 11.33 -0.33 17.24
N TRP A 338 10.75 0.48 18.12
CA TRP A 338 10.25 1.80 17.76
C TRP A 338 11.19 2.87 18.30
N GLY A 339 11.68 3.76 17.41
CA GLY A 339 12.57 4.83 17.79
C GLY A 339 11.84 5.90 18.59
N LEU A 340 12.42 6.33 19.72
CA LEU A 340 11.87 7.37 20.56
C LEU A 340 12.67 8.65 20.38
N GLN A 341 11.98 9.75 20.12
CA GLN A 341 12.57 11.09 20.08
C GLN A 341 12.18 11.81 21.37
N ALA A 342 13.17 12.17 22.18
CA ALA A 342 12.93 12.90 23.43
C ALA A 342 12.10 14.15 23.16
N GLY A 343 10.95 14.24 23.82
CA GLY A 343 10.16 15.47 23.88
C GLY A 343 10.97 16.56 24.61
N LYS A 344 10.69 17.82 24.34
CA LYS A 344 11.33 18.95 25.03
C LYS A 344 10.93 19.07 26.52
N THR A 345 10.18 18.13 27.06
CA THR A 345 9.71 18.10 28.44
C THR A 345 10.23 16.84 29.15
N ASN A 346 11.03 17.11 30.20
CA ASN A 346 11.43 16.26 31.32
C ASN A 346 11.41 14.73 31.11
N ALA A 347 12.59 14.12 31.22
CA ALA A 347 12.76 12.67 31.37
C ALA A 347 11.86 12.15 32.49
N ILE A 348 10.73 11.55 32.13
CA ILE A 348 9.94 10.71 33.04
C ILE A 348 10.59 9.34 33.00
N ASP A 349 11.16 8.96 34.13
CA ASP A 349 11.74 7.65 34.37
C ASP A 349 10.62 6.60 34.29
N ILE A 350 10.52 5.90 33.16
CA ILE A 350 9.54 4.84 32.96
C ILE A 350 10.05 3.60 33.72
N LYS A 351 9.81 3.57 35.02
CA LYS A 351 9.91 2.34 35.81
C LYS A 351 8.79 1.39 35.34
N SER A 352 9.21 0.19 34.96
CA SER A 352 8.43 -0.95 34.55
C SER A 352 6.97 -0.93 35.02
N VAL A 353 6.02 -0.83 34.06
CA VAL A 353 4.63 -1.25 34.30
C VAL A 353 4.65 -2.77 34.25
N LYS A 354 4.67 -3.37 35.43
CA LYS A 354 4.23 -4.75 35.68
C LYS A 354 2.73 -4.68 35.87
N ASP A 355 2.04 -5.56 35.17
CA ASP A 355 0.66 -6.05 35.14
C ASP A 355 -0.13 -5.73 33.88
#